data_b037030b1b9a0eafe424e3b767391b40
#
_entry.id   b037030b1b9a0eafe424e3b767391b40
#
_cell.length_a   1.000
_cell.length_b   1.000
_cell.length_c   1.000
_cell.angle_alpha   90.00
_cell.angle_beta   90.00
_cell.angle_gamma   90.00
#
_symmetry.space_group_name_H-M   'P 1'
#
loop_
_entity.id
_entity.type
_entity.pdbx_description
1 polymer ?
#
loop_
_entity_poly.entity_id
_entity_poly.type
_entity_poly.pdbx_seq_one_letter_code
_entity_poly.pdbx_strand_id
1 'polypeptide(L)'
;MLRVAVIGGGPSGSCAAEILAKSGIKTWLFERKLDNAKPCGGAIPLCMVEEFDLPESIIDRKVRHMRMISPSNREVDISLDNVYGKSENEYIGMCRREVMDAFMRNRAADLGATLINGLVTSIDTGVKNQGPYKLKYSDFSSGDKKGAIKELTVDLLIGADGANSRVAKAMDAGDYRVAVAFQERIKL
;
A
#
# COMPACT_ATOMS: atom_id res chain seq x y z
N MET A 1 -17.21 -6.51 -20.33
CA MET A 1 -16.43 -5.50 -19.58
C MET A 1 -15.44 -6.24 -18.71
N LEU A 2 -14.16 -5.89 -18.78
CA LEU A 2 -13.09 -6.53 -17.99
C LEU A 2 -13.29 -6.26 -16.49
N ARG A 3 -13.16 -7.31 -15.67
CA ARG A 3 -13.35 -7.29 -14.22
C ARG A 3 -12.02 -7.64 -13.55
N VAL A 4 -11.53 -6.75 -12.69
CA VAL A 4 -10.22 -6.89 -12.05
C VAL A 4 -10.36 -6.84 -10.54
N ALA A 5 -9.72 -7.76 -9.82
CA ALA A 5 -9.55 -7.68 -8.38
C ALA A 5 -8.09 -7.33 -8.04
N VAL A 6 -7.91 -6.35 -7.20
CA VAL A 6 -6.62 -5.96 -6.62
C VAL A 6 -6.62 -6.36 -5.15
N ILE A 7 -5.70 -7.23 -4.74
CA ILE A 7 -5.63 -7.76 -3.38
C ILE A 7 -4.52 -7.05 -2.61
N GLY A 8 -4.92 -6.26 -1.60
CA GLY A 8 -4.06 -5.43 -0.77
C GLY A 8 -4.22 -3.94 -1.08
N GLY A 9 -4.70 -3.18 -0.09
CA GLY A 9 -4.95 -1.74 -0.16
C GLY A 9 -3.79 -0.88 0.35
N GLY A 10 -2.55 -1.38 0.25
CA GLY A 10 -1.35 -0.58 0.44
C GLY A 10 -1.05 0.30 -0.78
N PRO A 11 0.07 1.04 -0.79
CA PRO A 11 0.39 1.97 -1.89
C PRO A 11 0.32 1.32 -3.26
N SER A 12 0.95 0.16 -3.46
CA SER A 12 0.97 -0.54 -4.76
C SER A 12 -0.42 -0.90 -5.26
N GLY A 13 -1.27 -1.47 -4.37
CA GLY A 13 -2.63 -1.87 -4.76
C GLY A 13 -3.55 -0.68 -4.99
N SER A 14 -3.41 0.36 -4.20
CA SER A 14 -4.18 1.60 -4.37
C SER A 14 -3.84 2.30 -5.69
N CYS A 15 -2.56 2.40 -6.06
CA CYS A 15 -2.14 2.92 -7.36
C CYS A 15 -2.68 2.08 -8.52
N ALA A 16 -2.57 0.75 -8.43
CA ALA A 16 -3.10 -0.13 -9.48
C ALA A 16 -4.62 0.04 -9.63
N ALA A 17 -5.35 0.06 -8.52
CA ALA A 17 -6.80 0.23 -8.53
C ALA A 17 -7.22 1.62 -9.09
N GLU A 18 -6.48 2.67 -8.73
CA GLU A 18 -6.70 4.02 -9.25
C GLU A 18 -6.57 4.08 -10.77
N ILE A 19 -5.47 3.56 -11.32
CA ILE A 19 -5.22 3.56 -12.77
C ILE A 19 -6.29 2.76 -13.52
N LEU A 20 -6.65 1.58 -13.01
CA LEU A 20 -7.68 0.75 -13.59
C LEU A 20 -9.05 1.44 -13.59
N ALA A 21 -9.41 2.06 -12.47
CA ALA A 21 -10.67 2.80 -12.35
C ALA A 21 -10.72 4.00 -13.30
N LYS A 22 -9.65 4.81 -13.37
CA LYS A 22 -9.51 5.91 -14.34
C LYS A 22 -9.67 5.45 -15.78
N SER A 23 -9.26 4.21 -16.08
CA SER A 23 -9.41 3.61 -17.41
C SER A 23 -10.79 2.99 -17.66
N GLY A 24 -11.75 3.17 -16.77
CA GLY A 24 -13.11 2.64 -16.91
C GLY A 24 -13.21 1.12 -16.71
N ILE A 25 -12.19 0.50 -16.13
CA ILE A 25 -12.16 -0.94 -15.87
C ILE A 25 -12.87 -1.23 -14.54
N LYS A 26 -13.78 -2.19 -14.53
CA LYS A 26 -14.48 -2.59 -13.30
C LYS A 26 -13.51 -3.22 -12.31
N THR A 27 -13.20 -2.49 -11.23
CA THR A 27 -12.11 -2.81 -10.29
C THR A 27 -12.64 -2.96 -8.88
N TRP A 28 -12.21 -4.01 -8.17
CA TRP A 28 -12.38 -4.19 -6.73
C TRP A 28 -11.02 -4.13 -6.05
N LEU A 29 -10.91 -3.27 -5.03
CA LEU A 29 -9.74 -3.14 -4.18
C LEU A 29 -10.03 -3.75 -2.82
N PHE A 30 -9.31 -4.80 -2.44
CA PHE A 30 -9.47 -5.49 -1.16
C PHE A 30 -8.45 -5.00 -0.14
N GLU A 31 -8.92 -4.58 1.03
CA GLU A 31 -8.08 -4.32 2.19
C GLU A 31 -8.72 -4.90 3.44
N ARG A 32 -7.97 -5.75 4.15
CA ARG A 32 -8.48 -6.45 5.33
C ARG A 32 -8.65 -5.55 6.55
N LYS A 33 -7.90 -4.46 6.61
CA LYS A 33 -7.86 -3.58 7.77
C LYS A 33 -7.64 -2.13 7.33
N LEU A 34 -8.74 -1.39 7.20
CA LEU A 34 -8.71 -0.03 6.66
C LEU A 34 -8.00 0.99 7.58
N ASP A 35 -7.93 0.73 8.87
CA ASP A 35 -7.29 1.54 9.90
C ASP A 35 -5.85 1.08 10.24
N ASN A 36 -5.23 0.28 9.39
CA ASN A 36 -3.93 -0.33 9.68
C ASN A 36 -2.79 0.69 9.65
N ALA A 37 -2.17 0.89 10.80
CA ALA A 37 -0.89 1.60 10.93
C ALA A 37 0.27 0.62 10.65
N LYS A 38 0.58 0.39 9.38
CA LYS A 38 1.68 -0.50 9.01
C LYS A 38 3.02 0.07 9.51
N PRO A 39 3.86 -0.71 10.21
CA PRO A 39 5.18 -0.27 10.63
C PRO A 39 6.01 0.22 9.44
N CYS A 40 6.43 1.49 9.50
CA CYS A 40 7.22 2.14 8.47
C CYS A 40 7.85 3.41 9.06
N GLY A 41 9.04 3.78 8.61
CA GLY A 41 9.66 5.06 8.97
C GLY A 41 8.90 6.27 8.46
N GLY A 42 8.11 6.10 7.40
CA GLY A 42 7.26 7.14 6.84
C GLY A 42 7.98 8.13 5.92
N ALA A 43 9.26 7.92 5.66
CA ALA A 43 10.01 8.79 4.75
C ALA A 43 9.63 8.52 3.30
N ILE A 44 9.24 9.55 2.57
CA ILE A 44 8.97 9.53 1.13
C ILE A 44 9.84 10.57 0.43
N PRO A 45 10.56 10.21 -0.64
CA PRO A 45 11.32 11.17 -1.43
C PRO A 45 10.38 12.11 -2.19
N LEU A 46 10.86 13.31 -2.48
CA LEU A 46 10.09 14.36 -3.15
C LEU A 46 9.55 13.93 -4.52
N CYS A 47 10.33 13.16 -5.28
CA CYS A 47 9.90 12.63 -6.57
C CYS A 47 8.62 11.78 -6.48
N MET A 48 8.41 11.06 -5.38
CA MET A 48 7.17 10.30 -5.18
C MET A 48 5.97 11.23 -4.92
N VAL A 49 6.18 12.38 -4.30
CA VAL A 49 5.10 13.36 -4.06
C VAL A 49 4.56 13.84 -5.41
N GLU A 50 5.46 14.16 -6.34
CA GLU A 50 5.09 14.62 -7.69
C GLU A 50 4.54 13.48 -8.55
N GLU A 51 5.22 12.33 -8.59
CA GLU A 51 4.86 11.19 -9.45
C GLU A 51 3.48 10.62 -9.12
N PHE A 52 3.12 10.58 -7.83
CA PHE A 52 1.85 10.04 -7.36
C PHE A 52 0.83 11.11 -6.99
N ASP A 53 1.08 12.37 -7.31
CA ASP A 53 0.21 13.52 -7.01
C ASP A 53 -0.29 13.46 -5.55
N LEU A 54 0.67 13.36 -4.62
CA LEU A 54 0.37 13.28 -3.20
C LEU A 54 0.18 14.69 -2.64
N PRO A 55 -0.95 14.97 -1.96
CA PRO A 55 -1.19 16.31 -1.44
C PRO A 55 -0.26 16.61 -0.25
N GLU A 56 0.13 17.86 -0.12
CA GLU A 56 0.96 18.31 0.99
C GLU A 56 0.35 18.03 2.37
N SER A 57 -0.98 17.95 2.44
CA SER A 57 -1.73 17.67 3.67
C SER A 57 -1.45 16.31 4.32
N ILE A 58 -0.88 15.34 3.58
CA ILE A 58 -0.47 14.05 4.15
C ILE A 58 0.95 14.05 4.70
N ILE A 59 1.71 15.14 4.48
CA ILE A 59 3.09 15.28 4.94
C ILE A 59 3.09 15.90 6.33
N ASP A 60 3.38 15.08 7.33
CA ASP A 60 3.42 15.53 8.74
C ASP A 60 4.66 16.39 9.03
N ARG A 61 5.78 16.15 8.32
CA ARG A 61 7.03 16.90 8.52
C ARG A 61 7.91 16.88 7.26
N LYS A 62 8.55 18.01 6.99
CA LYS A 62 9.57 18.17 5.97
C LYS A 62 10.96 18.10 6.64
N VAL A 63 11.74 17.08 6.30
CA VAL A 63 13.07 16.85 6.87
C VAL A 63 14.13 17.32 5.88
N ARG A 64 15.01 18.23 6.31
CA ARG A 64 16.12 18.78 5.53
C ARG A 64 17.48 18.48 6.17
N HIS A 65 17.48 18.20 7.47
CA HIS A 65 18.70 17.93 8.24
C HIS A 65 18.59 16.57 8.90
N MET A 66 19.62 15.76 8.77
CA MET A 66 19.71 14.43 9.37
C MET A 66 21.05 14.29 10.06
N ARG A 67 21.06 13.71 11.24
CA ARG A 67 22.27 13.34 11.98
C ARG A 67 22.36 11.84 12.09
N MET A 68 23.45 11.27 11.61
CA MET A 68 23.78 9.87 11.79
C MET A 68 24.86 9.73 12.87
N ILE A 69 24.60 8.85 13.85
CA ILE A 69 25.52 8.59 14.94
C ILE A 69 25.91 7.11 14.87
N SER A 70 27.22 6.85 14.79
CA SER A 70 27.74 5.49 14.78
C SER A 70 27.74 4.88 16.20
N PRO A 71 27.88 3.55 16.34
CA PRO A 71 28.05 2.92 17.65
C PRO A 71 29.28 3.42 18.45
N SER A 72 30.28 4.01 17.79
CA SER A 72 31.44 4.63 18.40
C SER A 72 31.27 6.15 18.64
N ASN A 73 30.03 6.64 18.63
CA ASN A 73 29.65 8.05 18.83
C ASN A 73 30.31 9.02 17.83
N ARG A 74 30.66 8.55 16.64
CA ARG A 74 31.03 9.44 15.54
C ARG A 74 29.75 9.95 14.88
N GLU A 75 29.68 11.27 14.67
CA GLU A 75 28.53 11.94 14.11
C GLU A 75 28.81 12.41 12.69
N VAL A 76 27.81 12.28 11.82
CA VAL A 76 27.78 12.86 10.48
C VAL A 76 26.48 13.60 10.31
N ASP A 77 26.59 14.92 10.08
CA ASP A 77 25.45 15.76 9.74
C ASP A 77 25.29 15.81 8.22
N ILE A 78 24.09 15.47 7.76
CA ILE A 78 23.68 15.55 6.37
C ILE A 78 22.62 16.64 6.27
N SER A 79 22.90 17.64 5.45
CA SER A 79 21.98 18.75 5.17
C SER A 79 21.69 18.81 3.67
N LEU A 80 20.41 18.84 3.31
CA LEU A 80 20.00 19.10 1.93
C LEU A 80 20.39 20.51 1.48
N ASP A 81 20.56 21.45 2.43
CA ASP A 81 21.03 22.80 2.13
C ASP A 81 22.44 22.84 1.49
N ASN A 82 23.26 21.84 1.82
CA ASN A 82 24.60 21.71 1.25
C ASN A 82 24.58 21.19 -0.20
N VAL A 83 23.49 20.54 -0.61
CA VAL A 83 23.35 19.94 -1.95
C VAL A 83 22.52 20.84 -2.86
N TYR A 84 21.41 21.36 -2.36
CA TYR A 84 20.39 22.08 -3.13
C TYR A 84 20.28 23.58 -2.75
N GLY A 85 21.13 24.06 -1.83
CA GLY A 85 20.97 25.37 -1.25
C GLY A 85 19.82 25.49 -0.28
N LYS A 86 19.52 26.68 0.20
CA LYS A 86 18.41 26.92 1.17
C LYS A 86 17.04 26.99 0.52
N SER A 87 16.75 26.09 -0.41
CA SER A 87 15.43 25.97 -1.02
C SER A 87 14.50 25.18 -0.10
N GLU A 88 13.36 25.74 0.28
CA GLU A 88 12.35 25.03 1.08
C GLU A 88 11.62 23.93 0.29
N ASN A 89 11.79 23.92 -1.02
CA ASN A 89 11.14 22.96 -1.90
C ASN A 89 11.81 21.58 -1.90
N GLU A 90 13.06 21.48 -1.41
CA GLU A 90 13.82 20.23 -1.38
C GLU A 90 13.79 19.64 0.03
N TYR A 91 13.07 18.54 0.23
CA TYR A 91 12.91 17.87 1.52
C TYR A 91 12.65 16.38 1.36
N ILE A 92 12.81 15.63 2.45
CA ILE A 92 12.26 14.28 2.62
C ILE A 92 10.94 14.45 3.35
N GLY A 93 9.84 14.07 2.72
CA GLY A 93 8.52 14.09 3.33
C GLY A 93 8.38 12.97 4.36
N MET A 94 7.91 13.30 5.56
CA MET A 94 7.56 12.28 6.56
C MET A 94 6.04 12.21 6.64
N CYS A 95 5.49 11.00 6.45
CA CYS A 95 4.05 10.76 6.50
C CYS A 95 3.72 9.51 7.33
N ARG A 96 2.58 9.52 7.98
CA ARG A 96 2.05 8.32 8.63
C ARG A 96 1.37 7.43 7.61
N ARG A 97 1.71 6.14 7.62
CA ARG A 97 1.18 5.16 6.67
C ARG A 97 -0.34 5.02 6.74
N GLU A 98 -0.93 5.12 7.93
CA GLU A 98 -2.38 5.10 8.10
C GLU A 98 -3.07 6.25 7.34
N VAL A 99 -2.44 7.42 7.27
CA VAL A 99 -2.95 8.60 6.56
C VAL A 99 -2.76 8.45 5.06
N MET A 100 -1.54 8.15 4.63
CA MET A 100 -1.20 8.00 3.22
C MET A 100 -1.98 6.84 2.56
N ASP A 101 -1.99 5.67 3.21
CA ASP A 101 -2.66 4.48 2.66
C ASP A 101 -4.18 4.71 2.57
N ALA A 102 -4.79 5.38 3.56
CA ALA A 102 -6.21 5.74 3.52
C ALA A 102 -6.50 6.74 2.38
N PHE A 103 -5.67 7.77 2.24
CA PHE A 103 -5.81 8.76 1.15
C PHE A 103 -5.79 8.07 -0.21
N MET A 104 -4.80 7.21 -0.48
CA MET A 104 -4.66 6.54 -1.77
C MET A 104 -5.82 5.58 -2.06
N ARG A 105 -6.29 4.83 -1.04
CA ARG A 105 -7.47 3.95 -1.20
C ARG A 105 -8.75 4.74 -1.50
N ASN A 106 -8.97 5.82 -0.79
CA ASN A 106 -10.15 6.66 -0.98
C ASN A 106 -10.13 7.31 -2.37
N ARG A 107 -8.98 7.81 -2.81
CA ARG A 107 -8.81 8.36 -4.15
C ARG A 107 -9.12 7.33 -5.24
N ALA A 108 -8.67 6.09 -5.08
CA ALA A 108 -9.03 5.00 -6.01
C ALA A 108 -10.55 4.74 -5.99
N ALA A 109 -11.18 4.77 -4.82
CA ALA A 109 -12.63 4.60 -4.69
C ALA A 109 -13.43 5.75 -5.32
N ASP A 110 -13.02 7.00 -5.11
CA ASP A 110 -13.62 8.19 -5.69
C ASP A 110 -13.56 8.17 -7.23
N LEU A 111 -12.56 7.51 -7.78
CA LEU A 111 -12.38 7.32 -9.23
C LEU A 111 -13.11 6.09 -9.79
N GLY A 112 -13.86 5.38 -8.95
CA GLY A 112 -14.75 4.30 -9.37
C GLY A 112 -14.32 2.88 -8.99
N ALA A 113 -13.19 2.69 -8.28
CA ALA A 113 -12.87 1.39 -7.72
C ALA A 113 -13.82 1.05 -6.56
N THR A 114 -14.27 -0.20 -6.48
CA THR A 114 -15.05 -0.68 -5.34
C THR A 114 -14.09 -1.10 -4.23
N LEU A 115 -13.97 -0.28 -3.18
CA LEU A 115 -13.18 -0.62 -2.00
C LEU A 115 -13.94 -1.63 -1.13
N ILE A 116 -13.32 -2.77 -0.85
CA ILE A 116 -13.88 -3.82 0.02
C ILE A 116 -13.03 -3.95 1.28
N ASN A 117 -13.65 -3.68 2.43
CA ASN A 117 -13.05 -4.04 3.72
C ASN A 117 -13.16 -5.56 3.89
N GLY A 118 -12.19 -6.30 3.39
CA GLY A 118 -12.27 -7.74 3.34
C GLY A 118 -10.94 -8.46 3.23
N LEU A 119 -10.91 -9.65 3.80
CA LEU A 119 -9.78 -10.56 3.73
C LEU A 119 -10.05 -11.67 2.71
N VAL A 120 -9.31 -11.68 1.63
CA VAL A 120 -9.33 -12.81 0.68
C VAL A 120 -8.69 -14.02 1.35
N THR A 121 -9.47 -15.09 1.50
CA THR A 121 -9.09 -16.32 2.22
C THR A 121 -8.71 -17.45 1.29
N SER A 122 -9.29 -17.50 0.09
CA SER A 122 -9.02 -18.52 -0.92
C SER A 122 -9.04 -17.91 -2.32
N ILE A 123 -8.18 -18.42 -3.16
CA ILE A 123 -8.02 -18.01 -4.57
C ILE A 123 -7.99 -19.28 -5.41
N ASP A 124 -8.96 -19.42 -6.29
CA ASP A 124 -8.95 -20.42 -7.36
C ASP A 124 -8.48 -19.70 -8.65
N THR A 125 -7.34 -20.09 -9.16
CA THR A 125 -6.70 -19.47 -10.32
C THR A 125 -7.15 -20.06 -11.66
N GLY A 126 -8.05 -21.03 -11.63
CA GLY A 126 -8.48 -21.75 -12.82
C GLY A 126 -7.39 -22.65 -13.41
N VAL A 127 -7.63 -23.13 -14.60
CA VAL A 127 -6.69 -24.03 -15.27
C VAL A 127 -5.43 -23.27 -15.71
N LYS A 128 -4.27 -23.73 -15.27
CA LYS A 128 -2.96 -23.15 -15.60
C LYS A 128 -2.84 -21.62 -15.29
N ASN A 129 -3.49 -21.17 -14.23
CA ASN A 129 -3.51 -19.75 -13.84
C ASN A 129 -4.07 -18.79 -14.90
N GLN A 130 -4.97 -19.25 -15.75
CA GLN A 130 -5.53 -18.43 -16.85
C GLN A 130 -6.94 -17.88 -16.52
N GLY A 131 -7.42 -18.11 -15.29
CA GLY A 131 -8.75 -17.67 -14.86
C GLY A 131 -9.90 -18.46 -15.52
N PRO A 132 -11.14 -18.04 -15.34
CA PRO A 132 -11.51 -16.92 -14.44
C PRO A 132 -11.08 -17.19 -12.99
N TYR A 133 -10.68 -16.10 -12.30
CA TYR A 133 -10.24 -16.19 -10.91
C TYR A 133 -11.45 -16.13 -9.98
N LYS A 134 -11.59 -17.13 -9.09
CA LYS A 134 -12.66 -17.15 -8.08
C LYS A 134 -12.04 -16.86 -6.71
N LEU A 135 -12.51 -15.80 -6.09
CA LEU A 135 -12.07 -15.35 -4.79
C LEU A 135 -13.13 -15.68 -3.75
N LYS A 136 -12.72 -16.25 -2.62
CA LYS A 136 -13.54 -16.33 -1.42
C LYS A 136 -12.95 -15.39 -0.38
N TYR A 137 -13.78 -14.57 0.26
CA TYR A 137 -13.31 -13.57 1.21
C TYR A 137 -14.27 -13.38 2.37
N SER A 138 -13.73 -12.94 3.51
CA SER A 138 -14.51 -12.46 4.64
C SER A 138 -14.72 -10.94 4.48
N ASP A 139 -15.96 -10.51 4.43
CA ASP A 139 -16.37 -9.12 4.32
C ASP A 139 -16.66 -8.56 5.72
N PHE A 140 -15.94 -7.53 6.12
CA PHE A 140 -16.04 -6.89 7.44
C PHE A 140 -16.87 -5.61 7.43
N SER A 141 -17.55 -5.26 6.34
CA SER A 141 -18.32 -4.02 6.19
C SER A 141 -19.45 -3.88 7.21
N SER A 142 -19.96 -4.97 7.75
CA SER A 142 -20.97 -4.99 8.82
C SER A 142 -20.42 -4.70 10.22
N GLY A 143 -19.10 -4.61 10.38
CA GLY A 143 -18.44 -4.50 11.69
C GLY A 143 -18.32 -5.83 12.47
N ASP A 144 -18.79 -6.92 11.93
CA ASP A 144 -18.60 -8.26 12.54
C ASP A 144 -17.13 -8.68 12.37
N LYS A 145 -16.49 -9.05 13.49
CA LYS A 145 -15.08 -9.50 13.52
C LYS A 145 -14.83 -10.78 12.73
N LYS A 146 -15.84 -11.65 12.57
CA LYS A 146 -15.72 -12.87 11.76
C LYS A 146 -15.89 -12.58 10.27
N GLY A 147 -16.63 -11.52 9.94
CA GLY A 147 -16.98 -11.16 8.59
C GLY A 147 -17.96 -12.15 7.92
N ALA A 148 -18.71 -11.65 6.97
CA ALA A 148 -19.57 -12.50 6.14
C ALA A 148 -18.74 -13.12 5.01
N ILE A 149 -18.88 -14.42 4.80
CA ILE A 149 -18.21 -15.10 3.68
C ILE A 149 -18.92 -14.75 2.38
N LYS A 150 -18.16 -14.21 1.45
CA LYS A 150 -18.61 -13.85 0.10
C LYS A 150 -17.68 -14.41 -0.97
N GLU A 151 -18.20 -14.47 -2.18
CA GLU A 151 -17.45 -14.92 -3.35
C GLU A 151 -17.50 -13.85 -4.45
N LEU A 152 -16.42 -13.76 -5.22
CA LEU A 152 -16.28 -12.87 -6.36
C LEU A 152 -15.54 -13.61 -7.48
N THR A 153 -16.05 -13.51 -8.70
CA THR A 153 -15.36 -14.02 -9.89
C THR A 153 -14.91 -12.86 -10.75
N VAL A 154 -13.63 -12.84 -11.13
CA VAL A 154 -13.00 -11.82 -11.93
C VAL A 154 -12.21 -12.41 -13.09
N ASP A 155 -11.90 -11.57 -14.07
CA ASP A 155 -11.16 -11.97 -15.26
C ASP A 155 -9.65 -11.83 -15.08
N LEU A 156 -9.21 -10.87 -14.23
CA LEU A 156 -7.82 -10.66 -13.86
C LEU A 156 -7.66 -10.46 -12.36
N LEU A 157 -6.50 -10.85 -11.86
CA LEU A 157 -6.12 -10.72 -10.45
C LEU A 157 -4.77 -10.02 -10.33
N ILE A 158 -4.69 -9.00 -9.48
CA ILE A 158 -3.44 -8.30 -9.15
C ILE A 158 -3.13 -8.56 -7.67
N GLY A 159 -1.96 -9.17 -7.40
CA GLY A 159 -1.44 -9.35 -6.05
C GLY A 159 -0.64 -8.14 -5.60
N ALA A 160 -1.13 -7.45 -4.57
CA ALA A 160 -0.47 -6.33 -3.90
C ALA A 160 -0.53 -6.48 -2.37
N ASP A 161 -0.65 -7.72 -1.89
CA ASP A 161 -0.91 -8.10 -0.50
C ASP A 161 0.37 -8.27 0.35
N GLY A 162 1.49 -7.74 -0.16
CA GLY A 162 2.74 -7.56 0.57
C GLY A 162 3.62 -8.82 0.64
N ALA A 163 4.61 -8.81 1.55
CA ALA A 163 5.66 -9.81 1.60
C ALA A 163 5.17 -11.25 1.84
N ASN A 164 4.02 -11.43 2.50
CA ASN A 164 3.39 -12.73 2.72
C ASN A 164 2.24 -13.00 1.76
N SER A 165 2.37 -12.54 0.52
CA SER A 165 1.33 -12.57 -0.50
C SER A 165 0.68 -13.95 -0.65
N ARG A 166 -0.64 -13.96 -0.54
CA ARG A 166 -1.47 -15.14 -0.85
C ARG A 166 -1.63 -15.33 -2.36
N VAL A 167 -1.66 -14.21 -3.09
CA VAL A 167 -1.74 -14.26 -4.55
C VAL A 167 -0.48 -14.91 -5.11
N ALA A 168 0.71 -14.49 -4.66
CA ALA A 168 1.98 -15.08 -5.07
C ALA A 168 2.02 -16.59 -4.80
N LYS A 169 1.57 -17.02 -3.61
CA LYS A 169 1.49 -18.44 -3.25
C LYS A 169 0.50 -19.20 -4.12
N ALA A 170 -0.67 -18.64 -4.41
CA ALA A 170 -1.68 -19.27 -5.24
C ALA A 170 -1.25 -19.41 -6.70
N MET A 171 -0.36 -18.55 -7.17
CA MET A 171 0.16 -18.55 -8.54
C MET A 171 1.51 -19.27 -8.68
N ASP A 172 2.04 -19.82 -7.57
CA ASP A 172 3.37 -20.45 -7.53
C ASP A 172 4.46 -19.54 -8.09
N ALA A 173 4.49 -18.29 -7.59
CA ALA A 173 5.42 -17.26 -8.08
C ALA A 173 6.87 -17.45 -7.59
N GLY A 174 7.17 -18.58 -6.98
CA GLY A 174 8.49 -18.96 -6.50
C GLY A 174 8.77 -18.57 -5.05
N ASP A 175 9.97 -18.92 -4.59
CA ASP A 175 10.44 -18.65 -3.24
C ASP A 175 11.18 -17.32 -3.15
N TYR A 176 10.89 -16.56 -2.10
CA TYR A 176 11.54 -15.28 -1.83
C TYR A 176 12.43 -15.37 -0.61
N ARG A 177 13.60 -14.72 -0.69
CA ARG A 177 14.39 -14.45 0.51
C ARG A 177 13.68 -13.35 1.31
N VAL A 178 13.37 -13.64 2.57
CA VAL A 178 12.72 -12.69 3.48
C VAL A 178 13.69 -12.23 4.55
N ALA A 179 13.58 -10.95 4.91
CA ALA A 179 14.20 -10.38 6.09
C ALA A 179 13.09 -9.87 7.03
N VAL A 180 13.32 -9.99 8.32
CA VAL A 180 12.39 -9.48 9.33
C VAL A 180 12.97 -8.19 9.88
N ALA A 181 12.17 -7.10 9.84
CA ALA A 181 12.46 -5.85 10.51
C ALA A 181 11.48 -5.67 11.67
N PHE A 182 11.99 -5.19 12.79
CA PHE A 182 11.19 -4.86 13.97
C PHE A 182 11.16 -3.34 14.15
N GLN A 183 9.98 -2.82 14.49
CA GLN A 183 9.81 -1.42 14.84
C GLN A 183 9.00 -1.33 16.14
N GLU A 184 9.52 -0.61 17.12
CA GLU A 184 8.83 -0.28 18.34
C GLU A 184 8.52 1.22 18.38
N ARG A 185 7.29 1.57 18.80
CA ARG A 185 6.88 2.96 19.05
C ARG A 185 6.81 3.16 20.54
N ILE A 186 7.70 3.98 21.06
CA ILE A 186 7.78 4.32 22.48
C ILE A 186 7.13 5.70 22.68
N LYS A 187 6.22 5.79 23.64
CA LYS A 187 5.69 7.08 24.06
C LYS A 187 6.65 7.65 25.11
N LEU A 188 7.20 8.82 24.80
CA LEU A 188 8.04 9.61 25.72
C LEU A 188 7.17 10.46 26.65
#